data_acd95a7b827913397040ea5ce67f3f9e
#
_entry.id   acd95a7b827913397040ea5ce67f3f9e
#
_cell.length_a   1.000
_cell.length_b   1.000
_cell.length_c   1.000
_cell.angle_alpha   90.00
_cell.angle_beta   90.00
_cell.angle_gamma   90.00
#
_symmetry.space_group_name_H-M   'P 1'
#
loop_
_entity.id
_entity.type
_entity.pdbx_description
1 polymer ?
#
loop_
_entity_poly.entity_id
_entity_poly.type
_entity_poly.pdbx_seq_one_letter_code
_entity_poly.pdbx_strand_id
1 'polypeptide(L)'
;MSVSPRRLRVGAIALAALVTASSTACSAGGSGGNGNGGSAKTLTVNTSFVLKTLDPGRIYEATGLTAVHSLYDTLLTFKGSDVSKPVPALAESYEASADAKTFTFKLREGVKFSDGSPLTADDVVFSLNRLKNVKASPAVMVSGLTVAKTDERTVVVTSATADPNIPVVLAMPSTGVVNSKVAKENGATDAADAAKTDTAQQYLDKNSIGSGPYVLKSYDPSAQVVLEANPNYWGAKPEFGRVVLRNMDVQTQKLTMQRAGGSEIALDISGKLLEGLPDTLKTSAMQDTVYFLFLNADPAVSGVTSNAKFNQALRASIDYQGIAGLYGKGAAPGAGLVAPAYPGALPAGEESKRDVAKAKALLAEAGLTNPTVKFNYPAITYKGVDLGTVATKVQGDAAEAGIKLELTPQPLTTFLDEMRTGKMALGFTPQSLNYPVADSLINNMSPGQATALRSGWTVERADPAVVAAGKKVTETLDLAARATAMQEWQRAMNAASPYVVLASNSSTVVASGDLTGTDYTAAGWQVDLAAVGRE
;
A
#
# COMPACT_ATOMS: atom_id res chain seq x y z
N MET A 1 63.60 15.35 -9.62
CA MET A 1 63.92 14.34 -10.63
C MET A 1 62.66 14.18 -11.46
N SER A 2 62.48 14.94 -12.38
CA SER A 2 62.58 14.97 -13.83
C SER A 2 62.60 13.60 -14.48
N VAL A 3 61.58 13.21 -15.22
CA VAL A 3 61.68 12.68 -16.59
C VAL A 3 60.32 12.74 -17.28
N SER A 4 60.39 13.22 -18.51
CA SER A 4 59.47 13.73 -19.49
C SER A 4 58.72 12.65 -20.34
N PRO A 5 57.81 13.03 -21.28
CA PRO A 5 56.81 12.18 -21.90
C PRO A 5 57.28 11.60 -23.26
N ARG A 6 56.68 10.50 -23.69
CA ARG A 6 56.83 9.98 -25.06
C ARG A 6 55.51 10.08 -25.85
N ARG A 7 55.57 10.93 -26.89
CA ARG A 7 54.64 10.96 -28.05
C ARG A 7 54.99 9.85 -29.04
N LEU A 8 54.01 9.24 -29.68
CA LEU A 8 54.04 8.67 -31.05
C LEU A 8 52.61 8.64 -31.57
N ARG A 9 52.28 9.47 -32.52
CA ARG A 9 52.23 9.44 -34.01
C ARG A 9 51.17 8.45 -34.52
N VAL A 10 50.05 8.99 -34.94
CA VAL A 10 49.45 9.22 -36.27
C VAL A 10 49.66 8.10 -37.29
N GLY A 11 48.56 7.54 -37.74
CA GLY A 11 48.44 6.75 -38.97
C GLY A 11 46.98 6.73 -39.43
N ALA A 12 46.63 7.69 -40.29
CA ALA A 12 45.39 7.73 -41.05
C ALA A 12 45.53 6.86 -42.28
N ILE A 13 44.57 5.96 -42.53
CA ILE A 13 44.31 5.40 -43.86
C ILE A 13 42.81 5.54 -44.15
N ALA A 14 42.52 6.38 -45.12
CA ALA A 14 41.22 6.47 -45.77
C ALA A 14 41.15 5.44 -46.90
N LEU A 15 40.05 4.70 -47.01
CA LEU A 15 39.66 4.07 -48.26
C LEU A 15 38.16 4.25 -48.48
N ALA A 16 37.88 5.02 -49.54
CA ALA A 16 36.56 5.20 -50.12
C ALA A 16 36.36 4.19 -51.26
N ALA A 17 35.18 3.59 -51.36
CA ALA A 17 34.58 3.08 -52.61
C ALA A 17 33.08 2.88 -52.36
N LEU A 18 32.27 3.71 -52.93
CA LEU A 18 31.37 3.63 -54.12
C LEU A 18 30.23 2.59 -54.01
N VAL A 19 29.10 3.15 -53.75
CA VAL A 19 27.77 3.16 -54.42
C VAL A 19 27.57 2.19 -55.60
N THR A 20 26.52 1.38 -55.52
CA THR A 20 25.55 1.30 -56.63
C THR A 20 24.16 0.92 -56.09
N ALA A 21 23.17 1.73 -56.41
CA ALA A 21 21.74 1.48 -56.26
C ALA A 21 21.29 0.49 -57.33
N SER A 22 20.41 -0.40 -56.96
CA SER A 22 19.56 -1.13 -57.92
C SER A 22 18.18 -1.31 -57.32
N SER A 23 17.27 -0.48 -57.78
CA SER A 23 15.83 -0.63 -57.67
C SER A 23 15.37 -1.74 -58.61
N THR A 24 14.70 -2.76 -58.08
CA THR A 24 13.86 -3.63 -58.89
C THR A 24 12.55 -3.89 -58.17
N ALA A 25 11.51 -3.28 -58.68
CA ALA A 25 10.14 -3.64 -58.41
C ALA A 25 9.82 -4.94 -59.16
N CYS A 26 9.26 -5.91 -58.43
CA CYS A 26 8.46 -6.98 -59.06
C CYS A 26 7.25 -7.22 -58.19
N SER A 27 6.13 -6.79 -58.69
CA SER A 27 4.81 -7.25 -58.27
C SER A 27 4.56 -8.65 -58.83
N ALA A 28 4.21 -9.60 -57.96
CA ALA A 28 3.43 -10.75 -58.38
C ALA A 28 2.54 -11.19 -57.20
N GLY A 29 1.28 -11.20 -57.42
CA GLY A 29 0.27 -11.64 -56.45
C GLY A 29 0.33 -13.17 -56.23
N GLY A 30 -0.14 -13.54 -55.05
CA GLY A 30 -0.29 -14.93 -54.62
C GLY A 30 -1.11 -14.97 -53.35
N SER A 31 -2.30 -15.38 -53.47
CA SER A 31 -3.40 -15.54 -52.53
C SER A 31 -3.05 -16.36 -51.28
N GLY A 32 -3.66 -15.99 -50.18
CA GLY A 32 -4.23 -16.96 -49.22
C GLY A 32 -3.35 -17.30 -48.03
N GLY A 33 -3.58 -16.61 -46.93
CA GLY A 33 -3.10 -16.98 -45.62
C GLY A 33 -3.72 -16.03 -44.59
N ASN A 34 -5.01 -16.26 -44.26
CA ASN A 34 -5.73 -15.53 -43.23
C ASN A 34 -5.18 -15.98 -41.87
N GLY A 35 -4.01 -15.51 -41.51
CA GLY A 35 -3.44 -15.60 -40.18
C GLY A 35 -3.79 -14.32 -39.43
N ASN A 36 -5.01 -14.25 -38.87
CA ASN A 36 -5.42 -13.18 -37.98
C ASN A 36 -4.69 -13.31 -36.63
N GLY A 37 -3.38 -13.16 -36.64
CA GLY A 37 -2.57 -12.93 -35.47
C GLY A 37 -2.72 -11.46 -35.07
N GLY A 38 -3.90 -11.06 -34.61
CA GLY A 38 -4.09 -9.78 -33.99
C GLY A 38 -3.08 -9.65 -32.85
N SER A 39 -2.16 -8.70 -32.99
CA SER A 39 -1.28 -8.32 -31.88
C SER A 39 -2.16 -8.09 -30.66
N ALA A 40 -1.90 -8.88 -29.58
CA ALA A 40 -2.67 -8.78 -28.36
C ALA A 40 -2.64 -7.33 -27.89
N LYS A 41 -3.82 -6.73 -27.64
CA LYS A 41 -3.92 -5.38 -27.09
C LYS A 41 -3.08 -5.28 -25.82
N THR A 42 -2.20 -4.30 -25.74
CA THR A 42 -1.29 -4.11 -24.61
C THR A 42 -1.74 -2.95 -23.74
N LEU A 43 -1.85 -3.20 -22.44
CA LEU A 43 -2.00 -2.18 -21.40
C LEU A 43 -0.63 -1.87 -20.81
N THR A 44 -0.26 -0.59 -20.71
CA THR A 44 0.96 -0.14 -20.02
C THR A 44 0.59 0.50 -18.69
N VAL A 45 1.25 0.06 -17.62
CA VAL A 45 1.07 0.59 -16.26
C VAL A 45 2.41 1.15 -15.79
N ASN A 46 2.48 2.46 -15.61
CA ASN A 46 3.67 3.17 -15.18
C ASN A 46 3.64 3.37 -13.66
N THR A 47 4.68 2.93 -12.96
CA THR A 47 4.81 3.10 -11.50
C THR A 47 6.28 3.05 -11.09
N SER A 48 6.64 3.75 -10.03
CA SER A 48 7.99 3.67 -9.45
C SER A 48 8.12 2.35 -8.68
N PHE A 49 9.02 1.48 -9.10
CA PHE A 49 9.14 0.16 -8.52
C PHE A 49 9.70 0.20 -7.10
N VAL A 50 8.90 -0.33 -6.16
CA VAL A 50 9.35 -0.84 -4.88
C VAL A 50 9.01 -2.33 -4.90
N LEU A 51 9.77 -3.12 -5.67
CA LEU A 51 9.45 -4.50 -5.99
C LEU A 51 10.66 -5.38 -5.72
N LYS A 52 10.52 -6.32 -4.77
CA LYS A 52 11.59 -7.22 -4.37
C LYS A 52 11.40 -8.64 -4.88
N THR A 53 10.16 -9.06 -5.09
CA THR A 53 9.79 -10.42 -5.46
C THR A 53 8.38 -10.45 -6.05
N LEU A 54 8.04 -11.51 -6.79
CA LEU A 54 6.69 -11.85 -7.22
C LEU A 54 6.16 -13.11 -6.50
N ASP A 55 6.88 -13.59 -5.50
CA ASP A 55 6.43 -14.69 -4.62
C ASP A 55 5.30 -14.19 -3.70
N PRO A 56 4.06 -14.71 -3.81
CA PRO A 56 2.94 -14.26 -2.97
C PRO A 56 3.23 -14.42 -1.48
N GLY A 57 3.95 -15.47 -1.06
CA GLY A 57 4.30 -15.68 0.34
C GLY A 57 5.33 -14.69 0.91
N ARG A 58 5.89 -13.80 0.09
CA ARG A 58 6.95 -12.86 0.49
C ARG A 58 6.67 -11.41 0.12
N ILE A 59 5.73 -11.17 -0.80
CA ILE A 59 5.42 -9.83 -1.32
C ILE A 59 4.62 -8.99 -0.30
N TYR A 60 4.99 -7.73 -0.15
CA TYR A 60 4.31 -6.79 0.75
C TYR A 60 4.28 -5.35 0.21
N GLU A 61 4.91 -5.10 -0.92
CA GLU A 61 5.03 -3.78 -1.55
C GLU A 61 3.96 -3.59 -2.64
N ALA A 62 3.42 -2.36 -2.78
CA ALA A 62 2.27 -2.04 -3.64
C ALA A 62 2.43 -2.50 -5.11
N THR A 63 3.58 -2.20 -5.75
CA THR A 63 3.83 -2.63 -7.14
C THR A 63 3.75 -4.15 -7.29
N GLY A 64 4.33 -4.88 -6.34
CA GLY A 64 4.30 -6.34 -6.34
C GLY A 64 2.91 -6.88 -6.05
N LEU A 65 2.15 -6.26 -5.14
CA LEU A 65 0.76 -6.65 -4.86
C LEU A 65 -0.11 -6.49 -6.11
N THR A 66 0.09 -5.44 -6.91
CA THR A 66 -0.63 -5.25 -8.20
C THR A 66 -0.32 -6.38 -9.19
N ALA A 67 0.94 -6.76 -9.34
CA ALA A 67 1.34 -7.87 -10.21
C ALA A 67 0.82 -9.22 -9.69
N VAL A 68 1.03 -9.50 -8.40
CA VAL A 68 0.65 -10.77 -7.76
C VAL A 68 -0.86 -10.97 -7.75
N HIS A 69 -1.66 -9.91 -7.55
CA HIS A 69 -3.13 -9.97 -7.69
C HIS A 69 -3.56 -10.47 -9.07
N SER A 70 -2.82 -10.12 -10.11
CA SER A 70 -3.10 -10.55 -11.49
C SER A 70 -2.64 -11.99 -11.78
N LEU A 71 -1.68 -12.52 -11.01
CA LEU A 71 -1.08 -13.84 -11.23
C LEU A 71 -1.71 -14.95 -10.39
N TYR A 72 -2.24 -14.60 -9.19
CA TYR A 72 -2.71 -15.56 -8.20
C TYR A 72 -4.08 -15.15 -7.66
N ASP A 73 -5.05 -16.04 -7.74
CA ASP A 73 -6.33 -15.84 -7.05
C ASP A 73 -6.20 -16.14 -5.55
N THR A 74 -7.07 -15.51 -4.79
CA THR A 74 -7.23 -15.67 -3.34
C THR A 74 -8.59 -16.29 -3.01
N LEU A 75 -8.85 -16.69 -1.77
CA LEU A 75 -10.17 -17.24 -1.39
C LEU A 75 -11.29 -16.24 -1.63
N LEU A 76 -11.07 -14.99 -1.26
CA LEU A 76 -11.98 -13.86 -1.45
C LEU A 76 -11.21 -12.74 -2.16
N THR A 77 -11.90 -11.72 -2.67
CA THR A 77 -11.30 -10.52 -3.28
C THR A 77 -12.13 -9.29 -2.95
N PHE A 78 -11.68 -8.11 -3.36
CA PHE A 78 -12.50 -6.89 -3.39
C PHE A 78 -12.85 -6.54 -4.83
N LYS A 79 -13.94 -5.79 -5.02
CA LYS A 79 -14.39 -5.37 -6.33
C LYS A 79 -14.44 -3.85 -6.43
N GLY A 80 -13.72 -3.30 -7.40
CA GLY A 80 -13.61 -1.85 -7.59
C GLY A 80 -12.99 -1.17 -6.36
N SER A 81 -13.52 -0.02 -5.99
CA SER A 81 -13.03 0.78 -4.86
C SER A 81 -13.58 0.36 -3.48
N ASP A 82 -14.61 -0.51 -3.44
CA ASP A 82 -15.22 -0.92 -2.17
C ASP A 82 -14.37 -1.97 -1.45
N VAL A 83 -13.74 -1.57 -0.36
CA VAL A 83 -12.95 -2.44 0.53
C VAL A 83 -13.66 -2.74 1.86
N SER A 84 -14.94 -2.40 1.98
CA SER A 84 -15.71 -2.60 3.21
C SER A 84 -16.06 -4.07 3.46
N LYS A 85 -16.26 -4.84 2.37
CA LYS A 85 -16.63 -6.26 2.44
C LYS A 85 -16.00 -7.03 1.28
N PRO A 86 -15.21 -8.08 1.57
CA PRO A 86 -14.69 -8.95 0.54
C PRO A 86 -15.81 -9.76 -0.12
N VAL A 87 -15.63 -10.08 -1.39
CA VAL A 87 -16.56 -10.86 -2.22
C VAL A 87 -15.94 -12.21 -2.60
N PRO A 88 -16.77 -13.21 -2.98
CA PRO A 88 -16.30 -14.52 -3.43
C PRO A 88 -15.31 -14.45 -4.60
N ALA A 89 -14.20 -15.22 -4.49
CA ALA A 89 -13.21 -15.46 -5.56
C ALA A 89 -13.02 -16.98 -5.74
N LEU A 90 -11.91 -17.59 -5.30
CA LEU A 90 -11.77 -19.06 -5.32
C LEU A 90 -12.81 -19.76 -4.44
N ALA A 91 -13.18 -19.18 -3.31
CA ALA A 91 -14.33 -19.63 -2.54
C ALA A 91 -15.62 -19.07 -3.15
N GLU A 92 -16.59 -19.92 -3.45
CA GLU A 92 -17.93 -19.52 -3.87
C GLU A 92 -18.79 -18.99 -2.71
N SER A 93 -18.48 -19.45 -1.48
CA SER A 93 -19.12 -19.02 -0.24
C SER A 93 -18.22 -19.25 0.96
N TYR A 94 -18.54 -18.59 2.07
CA TYR A 94 -17.97 -18.92 3.38
C TYR A 94 -19.00 -18.71 4.49
N GLU A 95 -18.78 -19.41 5.61
CA GLU A 95 -19.55 -19.29 6.84
C GLU A 95 -18.62 -18.96 8.00
N ALA A 96 -19.04 -18.07 8.88
CA ALA A 96 -18.32 -17.72 10.09
C ALA A 96 -19.05 -18.29 11.32
N SER A 97 -18.29 -18.82 12.28
CA SER A 97 -18.84 -19.17 13.60
C SER A 97 -19.28 -17.90 14.34
N ALA A 98 -20.26 -18.04 15.25
CA ALA A 98 -20.83 -16.92 16.00
C ALA A 98 -19.77 -16.16 16.84
N ASP A 99 -18.70 -16.83 17.25
CA ASP A 99 -17.58 -16.25 18.01
C ASP A 99 -16.45 -15.70 17.10
N ALA A 100 -16.65 -15.69 15.78
CA ALA A 100 -15.68 -15.25 14.78
C ALA A 100 -14.29 -15.91 14.93
N LYS A 101 -14.23 -17.18 15.38
CA LYS A 101 -12.98 -17.93 15.49
C LYS A 101 -12.80 -18.97 14.39
N THR A 102 -13.87 -19.38 13.73
CA THR A 102 -13.83 -20.42 12.70
C THR A 102 -14.54 -19.93 11.45
N PHE A 103 -13.87 -20.07 10.31
CA PHE A 103 -14.40 -19.71 8.99
C PHE A 103 -14.27 -20.92 8.08
N THR A 104 -15.39 -21.35 7.49
CA THR A 104 -15.45 -22.49 6.56
C THR A 104 -15.67 -21.97 5.15
N PHE A 105 -14.73 -22.22 4.26
CA PHE A 105 -14.75 -21.76 2.86
C PHE A 105 -15.06 -22.92 1.93
N LYS A 106 -16.02 -22.76 1.03
CA LYS A 106 -16.34 -23.71 -0.02
C LYS A 106 -15.72 -23.27 -1.34
N LEU A 107 -14.79 -24.06 -1.89
CA LEU A 107 -14.11 -23.75 -3.14
C LEU A 107 -15.02 -23.98 -4.35
N ARG A 108 -14.87 -23.14 -5.38
CA ARG A 108 -15.52 -23.32 -6.68
C ARG A 108 -15.08 -24.62 -7.34
N GLU A 109 -15.98 -25.21 -8.10
CA GLU A 109 -15.71 -26.38 -8.91
C GLU A 109 -15.02 -25.99 -10.23
N GLY A 110 -14.10 -26.85 -10.70
CA GLY A 110 -13.49 -26.72 -12.02
C GLY A 110 -12.44 -25.63 -12.17
N VAL A 111 -12.01 -24.98 -11.07
CA VAL A 111 -10.90 -24.02 -11.11
C VAL A 111 -9.61 -24.75 -11.48
N LYS A 112 -8.83 -24.15 -12.40
CA LYS A 112 -7.54 -24.68 -12.86
C LYS A 112 -6.43 -23.67 -12.65
N PHE A 113 -5.25 -24.16 -12.38
CA PHE A 113 -4.02 -23.38 -12.49
C PHE A 113 -3.69 -23.05 -13.95
N SER A 114 -2.72 -22.16 -14.15
CA SER A 114 -2.28 -21.72 -15.48
C SER A 114 -1.72 -22.86 -16.36
N ASP A 115 -1.24 -23.95 -15.75
CA ASP A 115 -0.78 -25.16 -16.43
C ASP A 115 -1.92 -26.14 -16.80
N GLY A 116 -3.17 -25.81 -16.42
CA GLY A 116 -4.36 -26.62 -16.67
C GLY A 116 -4.65 -27.68 -15.59
N SER A 117 -3.80 -27.86 -14.61
CA SER A 117 -4.04 -28.78 -13.46
C SER A 117 -5.15 -28.22 -12.55
N PRO A 118 -5.93 -29.12 -11.86
CA PRO A 118 -6.99 -28.68 -10.97
C PRO A 118 -6.45 -28.04 -9.70
N LEU A 119 -7.16 -27.00 -9.19
CA LEU A 119 -6.91 -26.38 -7.90
C LEU A 119 -7.80 -27.06 -6.84
N THR A 120 -7.21 -27.42 -5.71
CA THR A 120 -7.89 -28.13 -4.61
C THR A 120 -7.65 -27.46 -3.26
N ALA A 121 -8.33 -27.93 -2.22
CA ALA A 121 -8.12 -27.46 -0.85
C ALA A 121 -6.70 -27.73 -0.34
N ASP A 122 -5.98 -28.74 -0.86
CA ASP A 122 -4.58 -28.99 -0.51
C ASP A 122 -3.69 -27.80 -0.91
N ASP A 123 -3.93 -27.19 -2.06
CA ASP A 123 -3.17 -26.04 -2.55
C ASP A 123 -3.39 -24.81 -1.68
N VAL A 124 -4.61 -24.59 -1.22
CA VAL A 124 -4.95 -23.50 -0.28
C VAL A 124 -4.26 -23.70 1.06
N VAL A 125 -4.37 -24.93 1.65
CA VAL A 125 -3.73 -25.27 2.92
C VAL A 125 -2.21 -25.08 2.84
N PHE A 126 -1.60 -25.61 1.77
CA PHE A 126 -0.17 -25.43 1.53
C PHE A 126 0.22 -23.95 1.43
N SER A 127 -0.49 -23.17 0.62
CA SER A 127 -0.16 -21.76 0.35
C SER A 127 -0.22 -20.90 1.62
N LEU A 128 -1.28 -21.06 2.43
CA LEU A 128 -1.44 -20.29 3.66
C LEU A 128 -0.47 -20.73 4.77
N ASN A 129 -0.17 -22.04 4.89
CA ASN A 129 0.84 -22.54 5.83
C ASN A 129 2.25 -22.09 5.39
N ARG A 130 2.57 -22.14 4.08
CA ARG A 130 3.83 -21.62 3.54
C ARG A 130 3.99 -20.13 3.85
N LEU A 131 2.98 -19.30 3.55
CA LEU A 131 2.97 -17.88 3.88
C LEU A 131 3.29 -17.64 5.36
N LYS A 132 2.62 -18.36 6.26
CA LYS A 132 2.84 -18.28 7.71
C LYS A 132 4.27 -18.67 8.10
N ASN A 133 4.78 -19.80 7.57
CA ASN A 133 6.01 -20.44 8.04
C ASN A 133 7.28 -19.89 7.38
N VAL A 134 7.18 -19.25 6.20
CA VAL A 134 8.27 -18.50 5.56
C VAL A 134 8.67 -17.27 6.39
N LYS A 135 7.75 -16.73 7.20
CA LYS A 135 7.99 -15.61 8.14
C LYS A 135 8.52 -14.34 7.47
N ALA A 136 8.20 -14.13 6.19
CA ALA A 136 8.42 -12.85 5.53
C ALA A 136 7.40 -11.80 6.00
N SER A 137 7.53 -10.55 5.53
CA SER A 137 6.67 -9.43 6.00
C SER A 137 5.18 -9.73 6.00
N PRO A 138 4.58 -10.38 4.96
CA PRO A 138 3.14 -10.63 4.94
C PRO A 138 2.68 -11.73 5.91
N ALA A 139 3.58 -12.55 6.45
CA ALA A 139 3.24 -13.61 7.39
C ALA A 139 2.50 -13.11 8.64
N VAL A 140 2.68 -11.85 9.01
CA VAL A 140 1.99 -11.22 10.16
C VAL A 140 0.46 -11.32 10.04
N MET A 141 -0.08 -11.27 8.83
CA MET A 141 -1.51 -11.32 8.55
C MET A 141 -2.15 -12.68 8.91
N VAL A 142 -1.39 -13.77 8.82
CA VAL A 142 -1.87 -15.15 9.03
C VAL A 142 -1.19 -15.87 10.21
N SER A 143 -0.34 -15.18 10.96
CA SER A 143 0.50 -15.78 12.00
C SER A 143 -0.30 -16.50 13.11
N GLY A 144 -1.49 -15.97 13.45
CA GLY A 144 -2.40 -16.55 14.46
C GLY A 144 -3.37 -17.61 13.91
N LEU A 145 -3.33 -17.90 12.61
CA LEU A 145 -4.30 -18.78 11.96
C LEU A 145 -3.82 -20.22 11.89
N THR A 146 -4.77 -21.14 11.97
CA THR A 146 -4.60 -22.55 11.64
C THR A 146 -5.50 -22.87 10.45
N VAL A 147 -4.96 -23.54 9.43
CA VAL A 147 -5.65 -23.85 8.19
C VAL A 147 -5.68 -25.36 7.99
N ALA A 148 -6.86 -25.90 7.74
CA ALA A 148 -7.09 -27.32 7.48
C ALA A 148 -8.12 -27.50 6.36
N LYS A 149 -8.12 -28.67 5.73
CA LYS A 149 -9.21 -29.08 4.83
C LYS A 149 -10.08 -30.14 5.49
N THR A 150 -11.34 -30.21 5.13
CA THR A 150 -12.24 -31.31 5.50
C THR A 150 -12.52 -32.25 4.34
N ASP A 151 -12.47 -31.72 3.12
CA ASP A 151 -12.56 -32.44 1.86
C ASP A 151 -11.79 -31.68 0.75
N GLU A 152 -11.84 -32.14 -0.49
CA GLU A 152 -11.10 -31.57 -1.63
C GLU A 152 -11.52 -30.11 -1.97
N ARG A 153 -12.69 -29.68 -1.49
CA ARG A 153 -13.26 -28.35 -1.79
C ARG A 153 -13.62 -27.53 -0.56
N THR A 154 -13.31 -28.00 0.63
CA THR A 154 -13.66 -27.30 1.87
C THR A 154 -12.43 -27.01 2.71
N VAL A 155 -12.18 -25.73 2.94
CA VAL A 155 -11.08 -25.23 3.78
C VAL A 155 -11.65 -24.60 5.03
N VAL A 156 -11.08 -24.95 6.19
CA VAL A 156 -11.42 -24.38 7.49
C VAL A 156 -10.24 -23.58 8.01
N VAL A 157 -10.48 -22.31 8.31
CA VAL A 157 -9.50 -21.40 8.92
C VAL A 157 -9.96 -21.07 10.34
N THR A 158 -9.07 -21.30 11.32
CA THR A 158 -9.37 -21.03 12.73
C THR A 158 -8.36 -20.08 13.34
N SER A 159 -8.82 -19.27 14.31
CA SER A 159 -8.01 -18.41 15.15
C SER A 159 -8.22 -18.74 16.63
N ALA A 160 -7.17 -18.61 17.44
CA ALA A 160 -7.27 -18.79 18.89
C ALA A 160 -8.14 -17.69 19.55
N THR A 161 -8.16 -16.50 18.98
CA THR A 161 -8.98 -15.35 19.41
C THR A 161 -10.01 -15.00 18.34
N ALA A 162 -11.13 -14.40 18.74
CA ALA A 162 -12.11 -13.87 17.81
C ALA A 162 -11.46 -12.85 16.86
N ASP A 163 -11.61 -13.07 15.54
CA ASP A 163 -11.08 -12.16 14.51
C ASP A 163 -12.04 -12.07 13.32
N PRO A 164 -12.95 -11.11 13.31
CA PRO A 164 -13.90 -10.92 12.21
C PRO A 164 -13.24 -10.44 10.91
N ASN A 165 -11.94 -10.09 10.93
CA ASN A 165 -11.20 -9.61 9.75
C ASN A 165 -10.57 -10.74 8.93
N ILE A 166 -10.64 -12.00 9.36
CA ILE A 166 -10.09 -13.13 8.59
C ILE A 166 -10.54 -13.13 7.12
N PRO A 167 -11.80 -12.87 6.76
CA PRO A 167 -12.22 -12.77 5.36
C PRO A 167 -11.49 -11.66 4.59
N VAL A 168 -11.23 -10.51 5.22
CA VAL A 168 -10.48 -9.40 4.62
C VAL A 168 -9.02 -9.78 4.38
N VAL A 169 -8.38 -10.44 5.36
CA VAL A 169 -7.01 -10.95 5.24
C VAL A 169 -6.90 -11.95 4.09
N LEU A 170 -7.88 -12.86 3.95
CA LEU A 170 -7.88 -13.89 2.90
C LEU A 170 -8.28 -13.37 1.51
N ALA A 171 -8.54 -12.06 1.38
CA ALA A 171 -8.67 -11.36 0.11
C ALA A 171 -7.36 -10.67 -0.33
N MET A 172 -6.31 -10.68 0.51
CA MET A 172 -5.06 -9.98 0.18
C MET A 172 -4.20 -10.79 -0.79
N PRO A 173 -3.55 -10.16 -1.80
CA PRO A 173 -2.75 -10.87 -2.80
C PRO A 173 -1.64 -11.74 -2.23
N SER A 174 -1.10 -11.39 -1.06
CA SER A 174 -0.10 -12.21 -0.35
C SER A 174 -0.64 -13.58 0.10
N THR A 175 -1.97 -13.76 0.16
CA THR A 175 -2.62 -15.06 0.42
C THR A 175 -2.95 -15.83 -0.87
N GLY A 176 -2.41 -15.39 -2.01
CA GLY A 176 -2.60 -16.01 -3.32
C GLY A 176 -2.23 -17.49 -3.32
N VAL A 177 -3.08 -18.30 -3.95
CA VAL A 177 -2.94 -19.75 -3.97
C VAL A 177 -1.99 -20.19 -5.08
N VAL A 178 -0.96 -20.92 -4.72
CA VAL A 178 0.02 -21.50 -5.63
C VAL A 178 -0.27 -22.99 -5.89
N ASN A 179 0.08 -23.48 -7.08
CA ASN A 179 0.09 -24.93 -7.36
C ASN A 179 1.11 -25.59 -6.44
N SER A 180 0.63 -26.28 -5.40
CA SER A 180 1.44 -26.83 -4.31
C SER A 180 2.43 -27.90 -4.79
N LYS A 181 2.04 -28.68 -5.83
CA LYS A 181 2.90 -29.70 -6.42
C LYS A 181 4.10 -29.05 -7.13
N VAL A 182 3.84 -28.12 -8.04
CA VAL A 182 4.90 -27.41 -8.78
C VAL A 182 5.77 -26.61 -7.82
N ALA A 183 5.17 -25.96 -6.81
CA ALA A 183 5.91 -25.22 -5.80
C ALA A 183 6.90 -26.11 -5.04
N LYS A 184 6.45 -27.28 -4.55
CA LYS A 184 7.29 -28.26 -3.83
C LYS A 184 8.42 -28.82 -4.71
N GLU A 185 8.16 -29.12 -5.96
CA GLU A 185 9.17 -29.56 -6.95
C GLU A 185 10.26 -28.50 -7.17
N ASN A 186 9.97 -27.22 -6.87
CA ASN A 186 10.89 -26.09 -7.01
C ASN A 186 11.32 -25.46 -5.68
N GLY A 187 11.36 -26.26 -4.62
CA GLY A 187 11.97 -25.92 -3.35
C GLY A 187 11.06 -25.17 -2.36
N ALA A 188 9.74 -25.08 -2.62
CA ALA A 188 8.81 -24.55 -1.65
C ALA A 188 8.49 -25.57 -0.54
N THR A 189 8.31 -25.08 0.67
CA THR A 189 7.87 -25.89 1.80
C THR A 189 6.94 -25.10 2.71
N ASP A 190 5.94 -25.79 3.28
CA ASP A 190 5.02 -25.26 4.28
C ASP A 190 5.36 -25.75 5.70
N ALA A 191 6.51 -26.39 5.87
CA ALA A 191 6.99 -26.88 7.17
C ALA A 191 7.30 -25.72 8.13
N ALA A 192 7.33 -26.01 9.43
CA ALA A 192 7.52 -25.00 10.48
C ALA A 192 8.88 -24.25 10.37
N ASP A 193 9.87 -24.84 9.72
CA ASP A 193 11.19 -24.29 9.47
C ASP A 193 11.34 -23.65 8.08
N ALA A 194 10.25 -23.45 7.33
CA ALA A 194 10.23 -22.87 5.99
C ALA A 194 10.98 -21.52 5.90
N ALA A 195 11.04 -20.77 6.98
CA ALA A 195 11.85 -19.53 7.03
C ALA A 195 13.34 -19.75 6.68
N LYS A 196 13.84 -21.00 6.84
CA LYS A 196 15.23 -21.37 6.55
C LYS A 196 15.35 -22.32 5.36
N THR A 197 14.33 -23.09 5.05
CA THR A 197 14.37 -24.22 4.11
C THR A 197 13.64 -23.96 2.81
N ASP A 198 12.73 -22.97 2.75
CA ASP A 198 12.02 -22.58 1.54
C ASP A 198 12.96 -21.80 0.60
N THR A 199 13.23 -22.37 -0.57
CA THR A 199 14.10 -21.80 -1.60
C THR A 199 13.39 -21.40 -2.89
N ALA A 200 12.05 -21.47 -2.92
CA ALA A 200 11.24 -21.30 -4.13
C ALA A 200 11.20 -19.87 -4.69
N GLN A 201 11.64 -18.86 -3.94
CA GLN A 201 11.54 -17.46 -4.38
C GLN A 201 12.13 -17.23 -5.77
N GLN A 202 13.34 -17.73 -6.05
CA GLN A 202 13.98 -17.52 -7.36
C GLN A 202 13.21 -18.14 -8.53
N TYR A 203 12.52 -19.25 -8.27
CA TYR A 203 11.65 -19.88 -9.25
C TYR A 203 10.38 -19.04 -9.46
N LEU A 204 9.72 -18.61 -8.39
CA LEU A 204 8.48 -17.83 -8.42
C LEU A 204 8.68 -16.41 -8.98
N ASP A 205 9.90 -15.86 -8.88
CA ASP A 205 10.25 -14.60 -9.53
C ASP A 205 10.40 -14.73 -11.07
N LYS A 206 10.46 -15.95 -11.59
CA LYS A 206 10.57 -16.22 -13.03
C LYS A 206 9.37 -16.92 -13.62
N ASN A 207 8.54 -17.54 -12.78
CA ASN A 207 7.43 -18.38 -13.22
C ASN A 207 6.23 -18.14 -12.30
N SER A 208 5.07 -17.80 -12.87
CA SER A 208 3.81 -17.83 -12.13
C SER A 208 3.20 -19.24 -12.17
N ILE A 209 2.71 -19.69 -11.02
CA ILE A 209 2.06 -20.99 -10.85
C ILE A 209 0.70 -20.83 -10.15
N GLY A 210 0.02 -19.74 -10.45
CA GLY A 210 -1.30 -19.41 -9.92
C GLY A 210 -2.42 -19.73 -10.89
N SER A 211 -3.63 -19.36 -10.49
CA SER A 211 -4.88 -19.50 -11.26
C SER A 211 -5.40 -18.17 -11.80
N GLY A 212 -4.67 -17.06 -11.57
CA GLY A 212 -5.11 -15.70 -11.88
C GLY A 212 -5.32 -15.42 -13.37
N PRO A 213 -5.90 -14.25 -13.70
CA PRO A 213 -6.23 -13.85 -15.07
C PRO A 213 -5.04 -13.70 -16.01
N TYR A 214 -3.83 -13.56 -15.46
CA TYR A 214 -2.59 -13.44 -16.21
C TYR A 214 -1.54 -14.45 -15.75
N VAL A 215 -0.55 -14.68 -16.61
CA VAL A 215 0.67 -15.45 -16.33
C VAL A 215 1.88 -14.55 -16.49
N LEU A 216 2.93 -14.80 -15.72
CA LEU A 216 4.19 -14.07 -15.81
C LEU A 216 4.94 -14.44 -17.09
N LYS A 217 5.24 -13.44 -17.93
CA LYS A 217 6.08 -13.60 -19.12
C LYS A 217 7.53 -13.27 -18.86
N SER A 218 7.79 -12.17 -18.17
CA SER A 218 9.13 -11.78 -17.75
C SER A 218 9.10 -10.82 -16.57
N TYR A 219 10.15 -10.85 -15.77
CA TYR A 219 10.37 -9.95 -14.65
C TYR A 219 11.81 -9.44 -14.66
N ASP A 220 11.95 -8.13 -14.77
CA ASP A 220 13.16 -7.37 -14.51
C ASP A 220 12.87 -6.35 -13.41
N PRO A 221 13.40 -6.52 -12.18
CA PRO A 221 13.11 -5.67 -11.04
C PRO A 221 13.53 -4.20 -11.24
N SER A 222 14.41 -3.94 -12.21
CA SER A 222 14.88 -2.59 -12.53
C SER A 222 14.10 -1.91 -13.65
N ALA A 223 13.39 -2.66 -14.49
CA ALA A 223 12.79 -2.15 -15.72
C ALA A 223 11.28 -2.42 -15.81
N GLN A 224 10.85 -3.69 -15.76
CA GLN A 224 9.46 -4.04 -16.03
C GLN A 224 9.03 -5.43 -15.57
N VAL A 225 7.72 -5.59 -15.36
CA VAL A 225 7.04 -6.89 -15.27
C VAL A 225 6.13 -7.02 -16.49
N VAL A 226 6.22 -8.12 -17.22
CA VAL A 226 5.36 -8.40 -18.38
C VAL A 226 4.46 -9.58 -18.06
N LEU A 227 3.16 -9.36 -18.22
CA LEU A 227 2.11 -10.35 -18.02
C LEU A 227 1.43 -10.66 -19.36
N GLU A 228 1.02 -11.92 -19.56
CA GLU A 228 0.21 -12.37 -20.68
C GLU A 228 -1.09 -13.00 -20.16
N ALA A 229 -2.20 -12.86 -20.89
CA ALA A 229 -3.47 -13.41 -20.46
C ALA A 229 -3.39 -14.94 -20.27
N ASN A 230 -3.93 -15.43 -19.16
CA ASN A 230 -3.98 -16.85 -18.84
C ASN A 230 -5.05 -17.56 -19.72
N PRO A 231 -4.65 -18.47 -20.62
CA PRO A 231 -5.61 -19.17 -21.47
C PRO A 231 -6.55 -20.10 -20.69
N ASN A 232 -6.14 -20.54 -19.50
CA ASN A 232 -6.89 -21.44 -18.63
C ASN A 232 -7.66 -20.70 -17.51
N TYR A 233 -7.75 -19.37 -17.57
CA TYR A 233 -8.45 -18.59 -16.55
C TYR A 233 -9.93 -18.99 -16.45
N TRP A 234 -10.38 -19.29 -15.26
CA TRP A 234 -11.74 -19.75 -14.95
C TRP A 234 -12.77 -18.62 -14.93
N GLY A 235 -12.33 -17.35 -14.74
CA GLY A 235 -13.18 -16.17 -14.73
C GLY A 235 -13.35 -15.53 -16.12
N ALA A 236 -13.82 -14.29 -16.15
CA ALA A 236 -13.93 -13.50 -17.36
C ALA A 236 -12.54 -13.22 -17.96
N LYS A 237 -12.38 -13.46 -19.27
CA LYS A 237 -11.11 -13.17 -19.96
C LYS A 237 -10.83 -11.67 -19.94
N PRO A 238 -9.61 -11.24 -19.56
CA PRO A 238 -9.25 -9.83 -19.62
C PRO A 238 -9.23 -9.32 -21.07
N GLU A 239 -9.59 -8.06 -21.27
CA GLU A 239 -9.60 -7.45 -22.61
C GLU A 239 -8.19 -7.24 -23.16
N PHE A 240 -7.23 -6.92 -22.28
CA PHE A 240 -5.85 -6.76 -22.67
C PHE A 240 -5.11 -8.09 -22.55
N GLY A 241 -4.72 -8.65 -23.69
CA GLY A 241 -3.98 -9.91 -23.75
C GLY A 241 -2.54 -9.80 -23.22
N ARG A 242 -2.05 -8.58 -23.04
CA ARG A 242 -0.71 -8.28 -22.50
C ARG A 242 -0.76 -7.06 -21.58
N VAL A 243 -0.06 -7.13 -20.45
CA VAL A 243 0.14 -6.00 -19.54
C VAL A 243 1.63 -5.81 -19.31
N VAL A 244 2.09 -4.57 -19.34
CA VAL A 244 3.47 -4.18 -19.02
C VAL A 244 3.45 -3.20 -17.86
N LEU A 245 3.83 -3.66 -16.66
CA LEU A 245 4.15 -2.76 -15.56
C LEU A 245 5.57 -2.25 -15.78
N ARG A 246 5.73 -0.93 -15.91
CA ARG A 246 7.00 -0.28 -16.25
C ARG A 246 7.53 0.52 -15.07
N ASN A 247 8.80 0.29 -14.71
CA ASN A 247 9.48 1.11 -13.72
C ASN A 247 9.73 2.51 -14.28
N MET A 248 9.13 3.51 -13.68
CA MET A 248 9.22 4.90 -14.14
C MET A 248 9.07 5.86 -12.97
N ASP A 249 9.97 6.83 -12.82
CA ASP A 249 9.82 7.87 -11.82
C ASP A 249 8.57 8.75 -12.09
N VAL A 250 8.04 9.35 -11.03
CA VAL A 250 6.74 10.04 -11.08
C VAL A 250 6.72 11.24 -12.03
N GLN A 251 7.84 11.95 -12.21
CA GLN A 251 7.89 13.09 -13.14
C GLN A 251 7.83 12.62 -14.59
N THR A 252 8.51 11.53 -14.90
CA THR A 252 8.44 10.87 -16.20
C THR A 252 7.05 10.27 -16.45
N GLN A 253 6.40 9.69 -15.43
CA GLN A 253 5.00 9.26 -15.53
C GLN A 253 4.10 10.43 -15.92
N LYS A 254 4.22 11.59 -15.26
CA LYS A 254 3.43 12.80 -15.58
C LYS A 254 3.64 13.23 -17.02
N LEU A 255 4.89 13.35 -17.47
CA LEU A 255 5.22 13.71 -18.86
C LEU A 255 4.68 12.69 -19.87
N THR A 256 4.69 11.41 -19.53
CA THR A 256 4.15 10.34 -20.37
C THR A 256 2.63 10.49 -20.49
N MET A 257 1.92 10.66 -19.38
CA MET A 257 0.46 10.85 -19.38
C MET A 257 0.03 12.13 -20.11
N GLN A 258 0.82 13.21 -20.08
CA GLN A 258 0.55 14.42 -20.86
C GLN A 258 0.61 14.20 -22.38
N ARG A 259 1.29 13.16 -22.84
CA ARG A 259 1.48 12.82 -24.27
C ARG A 259 0.74 11.54 -24.65
N ALA A 260 0.02 10.92 -23.71
CA ALA A 260 -0.54 9.60 -23.87
C ALA A 260 -1.48 9.54 -25.09
N GLY A 261 -1.16 8.65 -26.01
CA GLY A 261 -1.97 8.30 -27.18
C GLY A 261 -2.33 6.82 -27.24
N GLY A 262 -2.13 6.09 -26.12
CA GLY A 262 -2.32 4.64 -26.02
C GLY A 262 -3.10 4.23 -24.77
N SER A 263 -3.12 2.93 -24.48
CA SER A 263 -3.72 2.37 -23.28
C SER A 263 -2.72 2.44 -22.13
N GLU A 264 -2.68 3.57 -21.43
CA GLU A 264 -1.71 3.82 -20.36
C GLU A 264 -2.39 4.17 -19.03
N ILE A 265 -1.79 3.69 -17.95
CA ILE A 265 -2.13 4.00 -16.56
C ILE A 265 -0.86 4.48 -15.85
N ALA A 266 -1.00 5.45 -14.93
CA ALA A 266 0.04 5.87 -13.99
C ALA A 266 -0.50 5.77 -12.56
N LEU A 267 0.30 5.21 -11.64
CA LEU A 267 -0.14 4.88 -10.27
C LEU A 267 0.42 5.83 -9.20
N ASP A 268 1.40 6.69 -9.53
CA ASP A 268 2.08 7.51 -8.51
C ASP A 268 1.80 9.01 -8.64
N ILE A 269 1.04 9.43 -9.67
CA ILE A 269 0.69 10.82 -9.88
C ILE A 269 -0.45 11.19 -8.93
N SER A 270 -0.19 11.99 -7.91
CA SER A 270 -1.18 12.40 -6.91
C SER A 270 -0.98 13.84 -6.44
N GLY A 271 -1.97 14.41 -5.78
CA GLY A 271 -1.89 15.74 -5.18
C GLY A 271 -1.58 16.83 -6.22
N LYS A 272 -0.56 17.64 -5.97
CA LYS A 272 -0.12 18.73 -6.87
C LYS A 272 0.40 18.23 -8.22
N LEU A 273 0.83 16.98 -8.32
CA LEU A 273 1.29 16.42 -9.58
C LEU A 273 0.15 16.21 -10.58
N LEU A 274 -1.10 16.18 -10.13
CA LEU A 274 -2.29 16.15 -11.01
C LEU A 274 -2.51 17.47 -11.76
N GLU A 275 -1.95 18.58 -11.27
CA GLU A 275 -2.08 19.88 -11.92
C GLU A 275 -1.40 19.89 -13.30
N GLY A 276 -2.10 20.43 -14.31
CA GLY A 276 -1.62 20.52 -15.70
C GLY A 276 -1.63 19.18 -16.47
N LEU A 277 -2.32 18.15 -15.96
CA LEU A 277 -2.68 16.99 -16.76
C LEU A 277 -3.84 17.36 -17.71
N PRO A 278 -3.92 16.76 -18.92
CA PRO A 278 -5.04 16.95 -19.83
C PRO A 278 -6.38 16.50 -19.24
N ASP A 279 -7.45 17.24 -19.49
CA ASP A 279 -8.82 16.87 -19.07
C ASP A 279 -9.35 15.60 -19.78
N THR A 280 -8.66 15.15 -20.83
CA THR A 280 -8.96 13.91 -21.52
C THR A 280 -8.56 12.65 -20.74
N LEU A 281 -7.79 12.80 -19.67
CA LEU A 281 -7.42 11.67 -18.79
C LEU A 281 -8.50 11.44 -17.73
N LYS A 282 -8.72 10.18 -17.39
CA LYS A 282 -9.54 9.78 -16.25
C LYS A 282 -8.69 9.71 -14.98
N THR A 283 -9.26 10.13 -13.86
CA THR A 283 -8.61 10.00 -12.54
C THR A 283 -9.56 9.36 -11.55
N SER A 284 -9.09 8.33 -10.87
CA SER A 284 -9.78 7.70 -9.73
C SER A 284 -8.88 7.81 -8.50
N ALA A 285 -9.42 8.25 -7.37
CA ALA A 285 -8.63 8.53 -6.17
C ALA A 285 -9.37 8.13 -4.89
N MET A 286 -8.62 7.65 -3.89
CA MET A 286 -9.12 7.42 -2.55
C MET A 286 -8.16 7.99 -1.52
N GLN A 287 -8.70 8.63 -0.46
CA GLN A 287 -7.90 9.14 0.66
C GLN A 287 -7.49 7.97 1.57
N ASP A 288 -6.35 7.38 1.30
CA ASP A 288 -5.83 6.17 1.96
C ASP A 288 -4.64 6.44 2.90
N THR A 289 -4.21 7.70 3.01
CA THR A 289 -3.06 8.11 3.81
C THR A 289 -3.46 9.23 4.77
N VAL A 290 -3.00 9.12 6.01
CA VAL A 290 -3.06 10.21 6.99
C VAL A 290 -1.66 10.67 7.36
N TYR A 291 -1.54 11.95 7.71
CA TYR A 291 -0.31 12.59 8.18
C TYR A 291 -0.55 13.07 9.60
N PHE A 292 0.32 12.71 10.51
CA PHE A 292 0.13 13.06 11.92
C PHE A 292 1.43 13.37 12.64
N LEU A 293 1.32 14.18 13.68
CA LEU A 293 2.36 14.38 14.67
C LEU A 293 2.18 13.35 15.78
N PHE A 294 3.27 12.85 16.30
CA PHE A 294 3.30 12.09 17.55
C PHE A 294 4.18 12.81 18.59
N LEU A 295 3.64 12.95 19.78
CA LEU A 295 4.31 13.60 20.90
C LEU A 295 4.70 12.53 21.94
N ASN A 296 5.81 12.74 22.63
CA ASN A 296 6.23 11.78 23.65
C ASN A 296 5.51 12.07 24.97
N ALA A 297 4.82 11.07 25.48
CA ALA A 297 4.10 11.13 26.76
C ALA A 297 4.99 10.81 27.97
N ASP A 298 6.28 10.49 27.77
CA ASP A 298 7.21 10.25 28.87
C ASP A 298 7.85 11.57 29.33
N PRO A 299 7.61 12.02 30.59
CA PRO A 299 8.23 13.23 31.11
C PRO A 299 9.77 13.14 31.20
N ALA A 300 10.34 11.93 31.23
CA ALA A 300 11.80 11.75 31.19
C ALA A 300 12.39 12.09 29.81
N VAL A 301 11.60 12.02 28.72
CA VAL A 301 11.99 12.43 27.38
C VAL A 301 11.72 13.91 27.16
N SER A 302 10.53 14.38 27.55
CA SER A 302 10.15 15.79 27.43
C SER A 302 9.06 16.15 28.41
N GLY A 303 9.35 16.99 29.38
CA GLY A 303 8.36 17.56 30.31
C GLY A 303 7.33 18.46 29.62
N VAL A 304 7.63 18.95 28.39
CA VAL A 304 6.71 19.76 27.61
C VAL A 304 5.68 18.88 26.87
N THR A 305 6.15 17.91 26.08
CA THR A 305 5.25 17.08 25.23
C THR A 305 4.47 16.03 26.03
N SER A 306 4.91 15.68 27.23
CA SER A 306 4.16 14.82 28.15
C SER A 306 2.97 15.53 28.81
N ASN A 307 2.89 16.85 28.70
CA ASN A 307 1.79 17.63 29.26
C ASN A 307 0.57 17.59 28.31
N ALA A 308 -0.54 17.03 28.75
CA ALA A 308 -1.77 16.89 27.96
C ALA A 308 -2.33 18.25 27.46
N LYS A 309 -2.20 19.33 28.24
CA LYS A 309 -2.64 20.67 27.82
C LYS A 309 -1.74 21.24 26.72
N PHE A 310 -0.43 20.94 26.74
CA PHE A 310 0.46 21.27 25.62
C PHE A 310 0.02 20.58 24.34
N ASN A 311 -0.33 19.29 24.40
CA ASN A 311 -0.80 18.53 23.24
C ASN A 311 -2.08 19.14 22.65
N GLN A 312 -3.02 19.54 23.51
CA GLN A 312 -4.24 20.24 23.11
C GLN A 312 -3.94 21.64 22.55
N ALA A 313 -2.98 22.37 23.12
CA ALA A 313 -2.55 23.67 22.63
C ALA A 313 -1.92 23.57 21.24
N LEU A 314 -1.01 22.62 21.03
CA LEU A 314 -0.41 22.37 19.71
C LEU A 314 -1.51 22.02 18.70
N ARG A 315 -2.45 21.13 19.04
CA ARG A 315 -3.60 20.79 18.18
C ARG A 315 -4.44 22.02 17.81
N ALA A 316 -4.73 22.89 18.77
CA ALA A 316 -5.51 24.10 18.54
C ALA A 316 -4.74 25.19 17.74
N SER A 317 -3.41 25.13 17.66
CA SER A 317 -2.60 26.12 16.93
C SER A 317 -2.58 25.88 15.41
N ILE A 318 -2.80 24.64 14.94
CA ILE A 318 -2.55 24.19 13.56
C ILE A 318 -3.62 24.68 12.59
N ASP A 319 -3.18 25.21 11.44
CA ASP A 319 -4.02 25.53 10.28
C ASP A 319 -4.17 24.29 9.38
N TYR A 320 -5.13 23.45 9.69
CA TYR A 320 -5.39 22.18 9.00
C TYR A 320 -5.76 22.37 7.53
N GLN A 321 -6.49 23.45 7.19
CA GLN A 321 -6.86 23.77 5.80
C GLN A 321 -5.62 24.18 5.00
N GLY A 322 -4.78 25.04 5.57
CA GLY A 322 -3.51 25.42 4.96
C GLY A 322 -2.58 24.24 4.73
N ILE A 323 -2.52 23.30 5.70
CA ILE A 323 -1.72 22.06 5.55
C ILE A 323 -2.31 21.17 4.44
N ALA A 324 -3.63 20.93 4.42
CA ALA A 324 -4.28 20.15 3.35
C ALA A 324 -4.01 20.76 1.97
N GLY A 325 -4.02 22.10 1.87
CA GLY A 325 -3.68 22.83 0.64
C GLY A 325 -2.26 22.57 0.12
N LEU A 326 -1.30 22.22 1.00
CA LEU A 326 0.06 21.85 0.56
C LEU A 326 0.08 20.54 -0.20
N TYR A 327 -0.84 19.62 0.10
CA TYR A 327 -0.92 18.32 -0.56
C TYR A 327 -1.64 18.39 -1.92
N GLY A 328 -2.47 19.41 -2.17
CA GLY A 328 -3.15 19.64 -3.44
C GLY A 328 -4.47 18.85 -3.59
N LYS A 329 -4.83 18.55 -4.84
CA LYS A 329 -6.12 17.91 -5.16
C LYS A 329 -6.26 16.53 -4.49
N GLY A 330 -7.41 16.30 -3.87
CA GLY A 330 -7.73 15.03 -3.18
C GLY A 330 -7.28 14.97 -1.72
N ALA A 331 -6.62 16.02 -1.20
CA ALA A 331 -6.31 16.13 0.22
C ALA A 331 -7.41 16.85 0.99
N ALA A 332 -7.53 16.53 2.27
CA ALA A 332 -8.44 17.19 3.21
C ALA A 332 -7.78 17.31 4.59
N PRO A 333 -8.26 18.21 5.47
CA PRO A 333 -7.90 18.19 6.87
C PRO A 333 -8.14 16.82 7.49
N GLY A 334 -7.26 16.38 8.38
CA GLY A 334 -7.37 15.05 9.00
C GLY A 334 -8.41 15.01 10.11
N ALA A 335 -9.44 14.17 9.96
CA ALA A 335 -10.45 13.97 10.98
C ALA A 335 -10.00 12.95 12.05
N GLY A 336 -9.29 11.92 11.68
CA GLY A 336 -8.84 10.84 12.57
C GLY A 336 -7.70 10.02 11.99
N LEU A 337 -7.23 9.04 12.76
CA LEU A 337 -6.11 8.15 12.39
C LEU A 337 -6.47 7.13 11.32
N VAL A 338 -7.76 6.80 11.16
CA VAL A 338 -8.26 5.95 10.07
C VAL A 338 -8.50 6.83 8.85
N ALA A 339 -7.80 6.57 7.76
CA ALA A 339 -7.98 7.32 6.53
C ALA A 339 -9.38 7.10 5.93
N PRO A 340 -9.97 8.10 5.24
CA PRO A 340 -11.34 8.04 4.72
C PRO A 340 -11.68 6.86 3.82
N ALA A 341 -10.68 6.26 3.16
CA ALA A 341 -10.84 5.06 2.33
C ALA A 341 -11.25 3.80 3.09
N TYR A 342 -11.12 3.78 4.42
CA TYR A 342 -11.30 2.55 5.20
C TYR A 342 -12.52 2.59 6.12
N PRO A 343 -13.16 1.43 6.37
CA PRO A 343 -14.25 1.32 7.33
C PRO A 343 -13.82 1.84 8.70
N GLY A 344 -14.73 2.56 9.35
CA GLY A 344 -14.48 3.16 10.67
C GLY A 344 -13.80 4.52 10.63
N ALA A 345 -13.51 5.10 9.45
CA ALA A 345 -13.07 6.49 9.35
C ALA A 345 -14.09 7.46 9.96
N LEU A 346 -13.61 8.55 10.54
CA LEU A 346 -14.48 9.62 10.98
C LEU A 346 -15.09 10.34 9.76
N PRO A 347 -16.37 10.75 9.84
CA PRO A 347 -16.99 11.51 8.76
C PRO A 347 -16.35 12.90 8.62
N ALA A 348 -16.47 13.49 7.43
CA ALA A 348 -16.10 14.87 7.17
C ALA A 348 -16.86 15.82 8.12
N GLY A 349 -16.20 16.89 8.56
CA GLY A 349 -16.72 17.85 9.51
C GLY A 349 -16.31 17.60 10.98
N GLU A 350 -15.66 16.45 11.26
CA GLU A 350 -15.10 16.13 12.58
C GLU A 350 -13.60 16.47 12.70
N GLU A 351 -13.05 17.19 11.75
CA GLU A 351 -11.65 17.61 11.75
C GLU A 351 -11.36 18.58 12.91
N SER A 352 -10.13 18.53 13.42
CA SER A 352 -9.67 19.51 14.40
C SER A 352 -9.71 20.93 13.79
N LYS A 353 -10.10 21.92 14.61
CA LYS A 353 -10.20 23.31 14.21
C LYS A 353 -9.11 24.15 14.85
N ARG A 354 -8.58 25.09 14.07
CA ARG A 354 -7.62 26.08 14.57
C ARG A 354 -8.32 27.06 15.50
N ASP A 355 -7.72 27.29 16.67
CA ASP A 355 -8.10 28.30 17.66
C ASP A 355 -6.86 28.74 18.44
N VAL A 356 -6.20 29.78 17.94
CA VAL A 356 -4.95 30.29 18.52
C VAL A 356 -5.18 30.89 19.93
N ALA A 357 -6.36 31.48 20.18
CA ALA A 357 -6.69 32.01 21.50
C ALA A 357 -6.81 30.89 22.54
N LYS A 358 -7.50 29.80 22.18
CA LYS A 358 -7.56 28.58 23.00
C LYS A 358 -6.19 27.96 23.21
N ALA A 359 -5.34 27.91 22.18
CA ALA A 359 -3.97 27.40 22.31
C ALA A 359 -3.17 28.18 23.36
N LYS A 360 -3.21 29.50 23.31
CA LYS A 360 -2.55 30.36 24.31
C LYS A 360 -3.10 30.17 25.73
N ALA A 361 -4.43 30.06 25.88
CA ALA A 361 -5.04 29.79 27.16
C ALA A 361 -4.58 28.45 27.77
N LEU A 362 -4.56 27.37 26.95
CA LEU A 362 -4.09 26.05 27.35
C LEU A 362 -2.60 26.06 27.78
N LEU A 363 -1.74 26.81 27.10
CA LEU A 363 -0.34 26.97 27.51
C LEU A 363 -0.22 27.68 28.84
N ALA A 364 -1.01 28.75 29.06
CA ALA A 364 -1.04 29.46 30.35
C ALA A 364 -1.52 28.54 31.50
N GLU A 365 -2.58 27.76 31.26
CA GLU A 365 -3.08 26.77 32.22
C GLU A 365 -2.07 25.64 32.50
N ALA A 366 -1.22 25.32 31.54
CA ALA A 366 -0.13 24.35 31.69
C ALA A 366 1.10 24.95 32.42
N GLY A 367 1.12 26.27 32.68
CA GLY A 367 2.29 26.96 33.22
C GLY A 367 3.46 27.04 32.25
N LEU A 368 3.22 26.92 30.94
CA LEU A 368 4.23 26.91 29.90
C LEU A 368 4.32 28.27 29.21
N THR A 369 5.47 28.95 29.38
CA THR A 369 5.75 30.23 28.70
C THR A 369 6.75 29.98 27.58
N ASN A 370 6.34 30.22 26.33
CA ASN A 370 7.15 30.01 25.12
C ASN A 370 7.89 28.66 25.11
N PRO A 371 7.19 27.53 25.25
CA PRO A 371 7.83 26.23 25.31
C PRO A 371 8.57 25.94 23.99
N THR A 372 9.77 25.37 24.14
CA THR A 372 10.60 24.96 22.98
C THR A 372 10.62 23.44 22.89
N VAL A 373 10.37 22.89 21.69
CA VAL A 373 10.35 21.45 21.42
C VAL A 373 11.13 21.15 20.15
N LYS A 374 12.02 20.14 20.21
CA LYS A 374 12.69 19.59 19.04
C LYS A 374 11.68 18.82 18.19
N PHE A 375 11.58 19.18 16.91
CA PHE A 375 10.61 18.61 15.96
C PHE A 375 11.34 17.82 14.87
N ASN A 376 11.31 16.49 14.98
CA ASN A 376 11.97 15.57 14.06
C ASN A 376 11.04 15.19 12.92
N TYR A 377 11.55 15.14 11.69
CA TYR A 377 10.80 14.67 10.53
C TYR A 377 11.74 14.05 9.48
N PRO A 378 11.27 13.07 8.66
CA PRO A 378 12.08 12.52 7.59
C PRO A 378 12.17 13.53 6.43
N ALA A 379 13.38 13.81 5.97
CA ALA A 379 13.66 14.71 4.85
C ALA A 379 13.43 13.99 3.51
N ILE A 380 12.16 13.74 3.20
CA ILE A 380 11.73 13.06 1.98
C ILE A 380 10.55 13.77 1.33
N THR A 381 10.36 13.52 0.04
CA THR A 381 9.10 13.78 -0.66
C THR A 381 8.23 12.53 -0.59
N TYR A 382 6.99 12.67 -0.15
CA TYR A 382 6.03 11.57 -0.05
C TYR A 382 4.72 11.96 -0.73
N LYS A 383 4.24 11.16 -1.67
CA LYS A 383 3.06 11.45 -2.50
C LYS A 383 3.06 12.90 -3.06
N GLY A 384 4.19 13.30 -3.63
CA GLY A 384 4.36 14.60 -4.29
C GLY A 384 4.58 15.80 -3.36
N VAL A 385 4.67 15.61 -2.04
CA VAL A 385 4.86 16.70 -1.08
C VAL A 385 6.15 16.51 -0.29
N ASP A 386 6.97 17.54 -0.24
CA ASP A 386 8.13 17.62 0.64
C ASP A 386 7.67 17.75 2.10
N LEU A 387 8.09 16.81 2.96
CA LEU A 387 7.65 16.81 4.36
C LEU A 387 8.27 17.96 5.17
N GLY A 388 9.38 18.53 4.72
CA GLY A 388 9.98 19.73 5.31
C GLY A 388 9.10 20.97 5.11
N THR A 389 8.42 21.08 3.97
CA THR A 389 7.44 22.15 3.72
C THR A 389 6.28 22.06 4.72
N VAL A 390 5.77 20.86 4.99
CA VAL A 390 4.71 20.65 5.98
C VAL A 390 5.21 20.97 7.39
N ALA A 391 6.41 20.50 7.76
CA ALA A 391 7.02 20.78 9.06
C ALA A 391 7.21 22.29 9.29
N THR A 392 7.63 23.03 8.26
CA THR A 392 7.78 24.49 8.31
C THR A 392 6.42 25.20 8.51
N LYS A 393 5.35 24.72 7.85
CA LYS A 393 4.00 25.25 8.08
C LYS A 393 3.54 25.01 9.51
N VAL A 394 3.72 23.79 10.04
CA VAL A 394 3.41 23.43 11.44
C VAL A 394 4.19 24.32 12.42
N GLN A 395 5.49 24.57 12.15
CA GLN A 395 6.32 25.47 12.95
C GLN A 395 5.76 26.90 12.97
N GLY A 396 5.38 27.44 11.81
CA GLY A 396 4.79 28.77 11.70
C GLY A 396 3.49 28.91 12.45
N ASP A 397 2.58 27.91 12.30
CA ASP A 397 1.30 27.87 13.00
C ASP A 397 1.46 27.82 14.54
N ALA A 398 2.37 26.98 15.01
CA ALA A 398 2.69 26.82 16.42
C ALA A 398 3.28 28.11 17.03
N ALA A 399 4.12 28.83 16.26
CA ALA A 399 4.74 30.09 16.69
C ALA A 399 3.73 31.19 16.99
N GLU A 400 2.59 31.26 16.28
CA GLU A 400 1.51 32.20 16.55
C GLU A 400 0.86 31.99 17.92
N ALA A 401 0.88 30.75 18.43
CA ALA A 401 0.43 30.44 19.79
C ALA A 401 1.53 30.63 20.86
N GLY A 402 2.78 30.93 20.46
CA GLY A 402 3.93 31.04 21.36
C GLY A 402 4.68 29.73 21.57
N ILE A 403 4.47 28.72 20.73
CA ILE A 403 5.21 27.44 20.77
C ILE A 403 6.38 27.52 19.78
N LYS A 404 7.60 27.31 20.28
CA LYS A 404 8.82 27.26 19.46
C LYS A 404 9.13 25.80 19.07
N LEU A 405 9.00 25.46 17.78
CA LEU A 405 9.42 24.17 17.25
C LEU A 405 10.79 24.29 16.58
N GLU A 406 11.75 23.46 16.99
CA GLU A 406 13.09 23.39 16.41
C GLU A 406 13.14 22.27 15.39
N LEU A 407 13.09 22.64 14.09
CA LEU A 407 13.05 21.69 12.97
C LEU A 407 14.33 20.87 12.90
N THR A 408 14.19 19.55 12.86
CA THR A 408 15.30 18.59 12.78
C THR A 408 15.04 17.61 11.63
N PRO A 409 15.42 17.98 10.38
CA PRO A 409 15.32 17.07 9.24
C PRO A 409 16.29 15.89 9.40
N GLN A 410 15.85 14.69 9.02
CA GLN A 410 16.66 13.48 9.13
C GLN A 410 16.52 12.61 7.87
N PRO A 411 17.58 11.89 7.44
CA PRO A 411 17.42 10.78 6.50
C PRO A 411 16.37 9.79 7.03
N LEU A 412 15.56 9.21 6.14
CA LEU A 412 14.45 8.33 6.53
C LEU A 412 14.88 7.18 7.46
N THR A 413 16.01 6.54 7.15
CA THR A 413 16.55 5.43 7.97
C THR A 413 16.87 5.89 9.38
N THR A 414 17.57 7.03 9.52
CA THR A 414 17.90 7.63 10.82
C THR A 414 16.66 7.99 11.61
N PHE A 415 15.68 8.64 10.95
CA PHE A 415 14.39 8.97 11.56
C PHE A 415 13.68 7.74 12.11
N LEU A 416 13.57 6.67 11.31
CA LEU A 416 12.90 5.44 11.72
C LEU A 416 13.63 4.74 12.87
N ASP A 417 14.97 4.75 12.89
CA ASP A 417 15.75 4.16 13.96
C ASP A 417 15.61 4.96 15.26
N GLU A 418 15.69 6.29 15.22
CA GLU A 418 15.46 7.13 16.39
C GLU A 418 14.00 7.03 16.90
N MET A 419 13.02 6.99 16.01
CA MET A 419 11.62 6.79 16.40
C MET A 419 11.44 5.47 17.19
N ARG A 420 12.12 4.39 16.76
CA ARG A 420 12.07 3.09 17.47
C ARG A 420 12.68 3.13 18.87
N THR A 421 13.60 4.06 19.12
CA THR A 421 14.21 4.21 20.48
C THR A 421 13.28 4.84 21.50
N GLY A 422 12.17 5.46 21.09
CA GLY A 422 11.22 6.16 21.95
C GLY A 422 11.77 7.47 22.55
N LYS A 423 12.82 8.06 21.97
CA LYS A 423 13.51 9.25 22.51
C LYS A 423 13.17 10.56 21.80
N MET A 424 12.33 10.53 20.76
CA MET A 424 11.85 11.74 20.10
C MET A 424 10.80 12.42 20.95
N ALA A 425 10.93 13.73 21.20
CA ALA A 425 9.94 14.54 21.89
C ALA A 425 8.71 14.77 21.00
N LEU A 426 8.92 15.15 19.74
CA LEU A 426 7.89 15.39 18.73
C LEU A 426 8.39 14.87 17.38
N GLY A 427 7.58 14.08 16.72
CA GLY A 427 7.85 13.60 15.36
C GLY A 427 6.66 13.77 14.42
N PHE A 428 6.95 13.70 13.12
CA PHE A 428 5.99 13.80 12.04
C PHE A 428 6.16 12.64 11.05
N THR A 429 5.06 11.95 10.70
CA THR A 429 5.10 10.81 9.80
C THR A 429 3.79 10.65 9.03
N PRO A 430 3.84 10.20 7.76
CA PRO A 430 2.67 9.66 7.07
C PRO A 430 2.38 8.23 7.51
N GLN A 431 1.12 7.80 7.36
CA GLN A 431 0.68 6.44 7.57
C GLN A 431 -0.37 6.04 6.53
N SER A 432 -0.16 4.91 5.88
CA SER A 432 -1.14 4.18 5.08
C SER A 432 -1.29 2.78 5.65
N LEU A 433 -2.45 2.17 5.47
CA LEU A 433 -2.64 0.76 5.83
C LEU A 433 -2.11 -0.13 4.69
N ASN A 434 -1.42 -1.21 5.04
CA ASN A 434 -0.93 -2.18 4.06
C ASN A 434 -2.04 -3.13 3.57
N TYR A 435 -3.14 -3.21 4.30
CA TYR A 435 -4.37 -3.95 3.97
C TYR A 435 -5.55 -3.24 4.65
N PRO A 436 -6.77 -3.35 4.13
CA PRO A 436 -7.90 -2.49 4.53
C PRO A 436 -8.53 -2.90 5.88
N VAL A 437 -7.70 -3.13 6.90
CA VAL A 437 -8.13 -3.45 8.26
C VAL A 437 -7.65 -2.37 9.22
N ALA A 438 -8.56 -1.47 9.60
CA ALA A 438 -8.25 -0.38 10.53
C ALA A 438 -7.88 -0.86 11.95
N ASP A 439 -8.20 -2.09 12.31
CA ASP A 439 -7.83 -2.72 13.59
C ASP A 439 -6.31 -2.78 13.82
N SER A 440 -5.52 -2.77 12.76
CA SER A 440 -4.07 -2.67 12.88
C SER A 440 -3.65 -1.40 13.63
N LEU A 441 -4.46 -0.32 13.57
CA LEU A 441 -4.22 0.90 14.33
C LEU A 441 -4.48 0.70 15.84
N ILE A 442 -5.53 -0.02 16.20
CA ILE A 442 -5.80 -0.40 17.61
C ILE A 442 -4.61 -1.16 18.17
N ASN A 443 -4.15 -2.19 17.44
CA ASN A 443 -3.05 -3.06 17.86
C ASN A 443 -1.67 -2.39 17.86
N ASN A 444 -1.55 -1.19 17.30
CA ASN A 444 -0.28 -0.46 17.24
C ASN A 444 -0.31 0.86 17.99
N MET A 445 -1.41 1.62 17.94
CA MET A 445 -1.47 3.00 18.39
C MET A 445 -2.29 3.22 19.67
N SER A 446 -3.03 2.21 20.16
CA SER A 446 -3.66 2.28 21.47
C SER A 446 -2.62 2.28 22.61
N PRO A 447 -2.94 2.83 23.77
CA PRO A 447 -2.03 2.89 24.91
C PRO A 447 -1.42 1.52 25.23
N GLY A 448 -0.11 1.48 25.46
CA GLY A 448 0.61 0.23 25.75
C GLY A 448 0.94 -0.63 24.52
N GLN A 449 0.50 -0.27 23.33
CA GLN A 449 0.83 -0.98 22.08
C GLN A 449 2.14 -0.50 21.46
N ALA A 450 2.67 -1.25 20.49
CA ALA A 450 4.04 -1.09 19.98
C ALA A 450 4.40 0.35 19.54
N THR A 451 3.55 1.03 18.78
CA THR A 451 3.80 2.41 18.33
C THR A 451 3.57 3.41 19.46
N ALA A 452 2.57 3.19 20.31
CA ALA A 452 2.29 4.02 21.46
C ALA A 452 3.45 4.00 22.46
N LEU A 453 4.04 2.83 22.72
CA LEU A 453 5.21 2.69 23.60
C LEU A 453 6.44 3.44 23.08
N ARG A 454 6.60 3.58 21.76
CA ARG A 454 7.65 4.43 21.15
C ARG A 454 7.44 5.92 21.42
N SER A 455 6.20 6.31 21.71
CA SER A 455 5.84 7.66 22.15
C SER A 455 5.71 7.75 23.68
N GLY A 456 6.23 6.79 24.44
CA GLY A 456 6.15 6.74 25.90
C GLY A 456 4.71 6.65 26.45
N TRP A 457 3.74 6.28 25.59
CA TRP A 457 2.32 6.28 25.95
C TRP A 457 1.87 4.90 26.43
N THR A 458 1.96 4.70 27.73
CA THR A 458 1.53 3.48 28.42
C THR A 458 0.05 3.56 28.80
N VAL A 459 -0.53 2.46 29.27
CA VAL A 459 -1.91 2.41 29.74
C VAL A 459 -2.10 3.33 30.96
N GLU A 460 -1.12 3.40 31.84
CA GLU A 460 -1.15 4.22 33.06
C GLU A 460 -1.11 5.73 32.78
N ARG A 461 -0.52 6.12 31.64
CA ARG A 461 -0.42 7.52 31.19
C ARG A 461 -1.58 7.96 30.30
N ALA A 462 -2.44 7.03 29.91
CA ALA A 462 -3.54 7.29 29.01
C ALA A 462 -4.82 7.66 29.76
N ASP A 463 -5.67 8.45 29.09
CA ASP A 463 -7.04 8.66 29.56
C ASP A 463 -7.80 7.32 29.54
N PRO A 464 -8.46 6.93 30.66
CA PRO A 464 -9.23 5.69 30.74
C PRO A 464 -10.31 5.57 29.64
N ALA A 465 -10.85 6.67 29.14
CA ALA A 465 -11.84 6.66 28.06
C ALA A 465 -11.25 6.13 26.74
N VAL A 466 -9.98 6.47 26.44
CA VAL A 466 -9.27 5.94 25.26
C VAL A 466 -9.07 4.44 25.38
N VAL A 467 -8.64 3.96 26.56
CA VAL A 467 -8.43 2.53 26.82
C VAL A 467 -9.74 1.76 26.67
N ALA A 468 -10.84 2.27 27.28
CA ALA A 468 -12.15 1.65 27.20
C ALA A 468 -12.69 1.61 25.77
N ALA A 469 -12.53 2.70 25.01
CA ALA A 469 -12.95 2.76 23.60
C ALA A 469 -12.17 1.77 22.73
N GLY A 470 -10.84 1.66 22.92
CA GLY A 470 -10.03 0.67 22.21
C GLY A 470 -10.45 -0.78 22.52
N LYS A 471 -10.72 -1.08 23.78
CA LYS A 471 -11.25 -2.39 24.20
C LYS A 471 -12.61 -2.69 23.53
N LYS A 472 -13.53 -1.71 23.47
CA LYS A 472 -14.83 -1.86 22.80
C LYS A 472 -14.66 -2.27 21.33
N VAL A 473 -13.69 -1.69 20.60
CA VAL A 473 -13.41 -2.10 19.22
C VAL A 473 -13.04 -3.58 19.16
N THR A 474 -12.11 -4.04 19.99
CA THR A 474 -11.63 -5.42 19.94
C THR A 474 -12.70 -6.45 20.34
N GLU A 475 -13.64 -6.08 21.21
CA GLU A 475 -14.74 -6.94 21.68
C GLU A 475 -15.97 -6.93 20.74
N THR A 476 -16.05 -6.02 19.78
CA THR A 476 -17.18 -5.91 18.85
C THR A 476 -16.92 -6.79 17.62
N LEU A 477 -17.70 -7.84 17.40
CA LEU A 477 -17.50 -8.82 16.33
C LEU A 477 -18.25 -8.47 15.03
N ASP A 478 -19.40 -7.79 15.12
CA ASP A 478 -20.10 -7.28 13.93
C ASP A 478 -19.32 -6.15 13.29
N LEU A 479 -19.01 -6.28 12.00
CA LEU A 479 -18.14 -5.34 11.28
C LEU A 479 -18.70 -3.92 11.21
N ALA A 480 -20.03 -3.74 11.09
CA ALA A 480 -20.64 -2.43 11.03
C ALA A 480 -20.63 -1.74 12.41
N ALA A 481 -20.98 -2.47 13.47
CA ALA A 481 -20.87 -1.99 14.84
C ALA A 481 -19.40 -1.71 15.23
N ARG A 482 -18.46 -2.54 14.74
CA ARG A 482 -17.02 -2.36 14.95
C ARG A 482 -16.50 -1.08 14.28
N ALA A 483 -16.97 -0.78 13.06
CA ALA A 483 -16.66 0.50 12.40
C ALA A 483 -17.15 1.69 13.22
N THR A 484 -18.35 1.60 13.83
CA THR A 484 -18.87 2.63 14.75
C THR A 484 -18.01 2.74 16.02
N ALA A 485 -17.62 1.61 16.62
CA ALA A 485 -16.74 1.61 17.79
C ALA A 485 -15.36 2.21 17.46
N MET A 486 -14.84 1.97 16.23
CA MET A 486 -13.61 2.57 15.73
C MET A 486 -13.71 4.11 15.64
N GLN A 487 -14.85 4.64 15.21
CA GLN A 487 -15.10 6.09 15.22
C GLN A 487 -15.12 6.66 16.65
N GLU A 488 -15.75 5.97 17.59
CA GLU A 488 -15.75 6.37 19.00
C GLU A 488 -14.33 6.38 19.59
N TRP A 489 -13.53 5.36 19.28
CA TRP A 489 -12.12 5.33 19.68
C TRP A 489 -11.33 6.50 19.11
N GLN A 490 -11.50 6.84 17.83
CA GLN A 490 -10.81 7.98 17.22
C GLN A 490 -11.23 9.31 17.85
N ARG A 491 -12.50 9.49 18.22
CA ARG A 491 -12.95 10.69 18.95
C ARG A 491 -12.27 10.80 20.33
N ALA A 492 -12.15 9.68 21.05
CA ALA A 492 -11.41 9.64 22.31
C ALA A 492 -9.90 9.93 22.08
N MET A 493 -9.31 9.35 21.01
CA MET A 493 -7.94 9.65 20.61
C MET A 493 -7.73 11.14 20.30
N ASN A 494 -8.62 11.75 19.53
CA ASN A 494 -8.55 13.17 19.21
C ASN A 494 -8.66 14.06 20.46
N ALA A 495 -9.39 13.65 21.48
CA ALA A 495 -9.54 14.40 22.73
C ALA A 495 -8.30 14.30 23.64
N ALA A 496 -7.65 13.12 23.74
CA ALA A 496 -6.71 12.85 24.83
C ALA A 496 -5.40 12.17 24.43
N SER A 497 -5.18 11.82 23.14
CA SER A 497 -3.95 11.14 22.74
C SER A 497 -2.79 12.09 22.43
N PRO A 498 -1.55 11.59 22.45
CA PRO A 498 -0.37 12.32 22.02
C PRO A 498 -0.24 12.38 20.48
N TYR A 499 -1.29 12.07 19.71
CA TYR A 499 -1.29 12.15 18.25
C TYR A 499 -2.10 13.32 17.76
N VAL A 500 -1.59 14.10 16.79
CA VAL A 500 -2.30 15.20 16.14
C VAL A 500 -2.37 14.90 14.66
N VAL A 501 -3.56 14.52 14.18
CA VAL A 501 -3.79 14.24 12.76
C VAL A 501 -3.88 15.56 12.00
N LEU A 502 -3.03 15.74 10.99
CA LEU A 502 -2.88 16.99 10.24
C LEU A 502 -3.74 17.02 8.98
N ALA A 503 -3.60 15.99 8.17
CA ALA A 503 -4.27 15.89 6.87
C ALA A 503 -4.47 14.43 6.47
N SER A 504 -5.41 14.19 5.56
CA SER A 504 -5.50 13.00 4.73
C SER A 504 -5.16 13.34 3.28
N ASN A 505 -4.57 12.40 2.56
CA ASN A 505 -4.24 12.56 1.14
C ASN A 505 -4.60 11.30 0.36
N SER A 506 -4.80 11.48 -0.95
CA SER A 506 -5.22 10.40 -1.85
C SER A 506 -4.03 9.75 -2.56
N SER A 507 -4.14 8.43 -2.76
CA SER A 507 -3.52 7.76 -3.89
C SER A 507 -4.46 7.82 -5.09
N THR A 508 -3.88 7.82 -6.29
CA THR A 508 -4.64 8.09 -7.52
C THR A 508 -4.21 7.13 -8.63
N VAL A 509 -5.16 6.62 -9.38
CA VAL A 509 -4.94 6.04 -10.71
C VAL A 509 -5.24 7.14 -11.72
N VAL A 510 -4.28 7.43 -12.58
CA VAL A 510 -4.45 8.31 -13.76
C VAL A 510 -4.41 7.43 -14.99
N ALA A 511 -5.44 7.48 -15.82
CA ALA A 511 -5.62 6.58 -16.96
C ALA A 511 -5.95 7.33 -18.24
N SER A 512 -5.60 6.75 -19.39
CA SER A 512 -6.08 7.20 -20.70
C SER A 512 -7.61 7.23 -20.73
N GLY A 513 -8.19 8.24 -21.36
CA GLY A 513 -9.62 8.54 -21.26
C GLY A 513 -10.55 7.50 -21.87
N ASP A 514 -10.05 6.66 -22.78
CA ASP A 514 -10.77 5.55 -23.40
C ASP A 514 -10.77 4.27 -22.56
N LEU A 515 -10.06 4.26 -21.41
CA LEU A 515 -10.04 3.10 -20.52
C LEU A 515 -11.22 3.10 -19.54
N THR A 516 -11.72 1.91 -19.24
CA THR A 516 -12.74 1.62 -18.22
C THR A 516 -12.18 0.69 -17.16
N GLY A 517 -12.83 0.55 -16.00
CA GLY A 517 -12.36 -0.33 -14.93
C GLY A 517 -11.05 0.14 -14.27
N THR A 518 -10.76 1.44 -14.34
CA THR A 518 -9.54 2.06 -13.78
C THR A 518 -9.75 2.65 -12.38
N ASP A 519 -10.70 2.09 -11.63
CA ASP A 519 -10.97 2.53 -10.27
C ASP A 519 -9.77 2.23 -9.36
N TYR A 520 -9.37 3.23 -8.56
CA TYR A 520 -8.40 3.01 -7.49
C TYR A 520 -9.04 2.16 -6.39
N THR A 521 -8.31 1.17 -5.90
CA THR A 521 -8.69 0.40 -4.71
C THR A 521 -7.66 0.52 -3.59
N ALA A 522 -8.14 0.75 -2.37
CA ALA A 522 -7.29 0.77 -1.17
C ALA A 522 -6.97 -0.64 -0.63
N ALA A 523 -7.26 -1.69 -1.40
CA ALA A 523 -6.98 -3.09 -1.02
C ALA A 523 -5.51 -3.51 -1.23
N GLY A 524 -4.62 -2.56 -1.54
CA GLY A 524 -3.18 -2.81 -1.65
C GLY A 524 -2.66 -3.00 -3.08
N TRP A 525 -3.48 -3.44 -4.04
CA TRP A 525 -3.06 -3.60 -5.45
C TRP A 525 -3.43 -2.44 -6.36
N GLN A 526 -3.97 -1.37 -5.82
CA GLN A 526 -4.24 -0.07 -6.46
C GLN A 526 -5.23 -0.10 -7.63
N VAL A 527 -5.15 -1.04 -8.56
CA VAL A 527 -6.05 -1.21 -9.71
C VAL A 527 -6.13 -2.69 -10.08
N ASP A 528 -7.33 -3.16 -10.40
CA ASP A 528 -7.55 -4.51 -10.92
C ASP A 528 -7.28 -4.54 -12.43
N LEU A 529 -6.11 -5.05 -12.83
CA LEU A 529 -5.67 -5.07 -14.23
C LEU A 529 -6.56 -5.93 -15.14
N ALA A 530 -7.25 -6.93 -14.58
CA ALA A 530 -8.16 -7.78 -15.33
C ALA A 530 -9.51 -7.10 -15.61
N ALA A 531 -9.89 -6.12 -14.79
CA ALA A 531 -11.10 -5.34 -14.97
C ALA A 531 -10.93 -4.18 -15.96
N VAL A 532 -9.68 -3.83 -16.33
CA VAL A 532 -9.43 -2.74 -17.27
C VAL A 532 -9.87 -3.14 -18.67
N GLY A 533 -10.73 -2.31 -19.27
CA GLY A 533 -11.23 -2.44 -20.63
C GLY A 533 -11.16 -1.13 -21.40
N ARG A 534 -11.74 -1.11 -22.59
CA ARG A 534 -11.93 0.09 -23.44
C ARG A 534 -13.40 0.34 -23.70
N GLU A 535 -13.74 1.62 -23.85
CA GLU A 535 -15.03 2.06 -24.39
C GLU A 535 -15.19 1.70 -25.85
#